data_372e1812fd386d24c68a6e74ecdbe199
#
_entry.id   372e1812fd386d24c68a6e74ecdbe199
#
_cell.length_a   1.000
_cell.length_b   1.000
_cell.length_c   1.000
_cell.angle_alpha   90.00
_cell.angle_beta   90.00
_cell.angle_gamma   90.00
#
_symmetry.space_group_name_H-M   'P 1'
#
loop_
_entity.id
_entity.type
_entity.pdbx_description
1 polymer ?
#
loop_
_entity_poly.entity_id
_entity_poly.type
_entity_poly.pdbx_seq_one_letter_code
_entity_poly.pdbx_strand_id
1 'polypeptide(L)'
;KRDGTEIELTMKELELLQLFLRNRNIALFRDRIYEEVWGGEYDPESRTVDVHIQRLKKKLDLEGVIVSVRKIGYRLEADKE
;
A
#
# COMPACT_ATOMS: atom_id res chain seq x y z
N LYS A 1 -2.19 -1.55 16.50
CA LYS A 1 -2.91 -0.93 17.57
C LYS A 1 -2.36 0.43 17.91
N ARG A 2 -3.21 1.41 18.00
CA ARG A 2 -2.80 2.77 18.29
C ARG A 2 -3.67 3.30 19.40
N ASP A 3 -3.05 3.96 20.35
CA ASP A 3 -3.78 4.57 21.47
C ASP A 3 -4.70 3.59 22.17
N GLY A 4 -4.30 2.35 22.22
CA GLY A 4 -5.12 1.34 22.86
C GLY A 4 -6.34 0.94 22.04
N THR A 5 -6.51 1.49 20.88
CA THR A 5 -7.64 1.17 20.01
C THR A 5 -7.24 0.18 18.94
N GLU A 6 -8.02 -0.84 18.79
CA GLU A 6 -7.75 -1.83 17.76
C GLU A 6 -8.12 -1.27 16.41
N ILE A 7 -7.23 -1.45 15.43
CA ILE A 7 -7.47 -0.98 14.08
C ILE A 7 -7.75 -2.19 13.21
N GLU A 8 -8.89 -2.17 12.56
CA GLU A 8 -9.27 -3.27 11.70
C GLU A 8 -8.93 -2.97 10.26
N LEU A 9 -8.22 -3.89 9.64
CA LEU A 9 -7.91 -3.79 8.23
C LEU A 9 -8.74 -4.78 7.45
N THR A 10 -9.18 -4.40 6.26
CA THR A 10 -9.80 -5.36 5.37
C THR A 10 -8.72 -6.32 4.88
N MET A 11 -9.14 -7.43 4.32
CA MET A 11 -8.19 -8.40 3.81
C MET A 11 -7.29 -7.78 2.75
N LYS A 12 -7.86 -6.96 1.88
CA LYS A 12 -7.06 -6.32 0.83
C LYS A 12 -6.08 -5.32 1.40
N GLU A 13 -6.47 -4.61 2.43
CA GLU A 13 -5.56 -3.66 3.08
C GLU A 13 -4.41 -4.40 3.74
N LEU A 14 -4.69 -5.53 4.37
CA LEU A 14 -3.66 -6.33 4.98
C LEU A 14 -2.70 -6.89 3.93
N GLU A 15 -3.24 -7.37 2.82
CA GLU A 15 -2.41 -7.90 1.75
C GLU A 15 -1.52 -6.81 1.15
N LEU A 16 -2.04 -5.61 1.02
CA LEU A 16 -1.25 -4.48 0.55
C LEU A 16 -0.09 -4.20 1.49
N LEU A 17 -0.39 -4.15 2.78
CA LEU A 17 0.63 -3.88 3.77
C LEU A 17 1.72 -4.95 3.72
N GLN A 18 1.31 -6.20 3.63
CA GLN A 18 2.28 -7.29 3.55
C GLN A 18 3.15 -7.20 2.31
N LEU A 19 2.56 -6.81 1.19
CA LEU A 19 3.33 -6.66 -0.04
C LEU A 19 4.39 -5.57 0.12
N PHE A 20 4.02 -4.44 0.69
CA PHE A 20 4.99 -3.37 0.93
C PHE A 20 6.08 -3.78 1.91
N LEU A 21 5.71 -4.51 2.95
CA LEU A 21 6.69 -4.94 3.94
C LEU A 21 7.69 -5.94 3.36
N ARG A 22 7.25 -6.73 2.40
CA ARG A 22 8.17 -7.65 1.73
C ARG A 22 9.07 -6.94 0.73
N ASN A 23 8.71 -5.71 0.36
CA ASN A 23 9.43 -4.94 -0.65
C ASN A 23 9.80 -3.57 -0.14
N ARG A 24 10.26 -3.51 1.10
CA ARG A 24 10.59 -2.22 1.73
C ARG A 24 11.60 -1.45 0.91
N ASN A 25 11.39 -0.17 0.78
CA ASN A 25 12.26 0.74 0.07
C ASN A 25 12.37 0.48 -1.43
N ILE A 26 11.45 -0.30 -1.96
CA ILE A 26 11.40 -0.60 -3.39
C ILE A 26 10.14 0.00 -3.96
N ALA A 27 10.29 0.79 -5.01
CA ALA A 27 9.13 1.37 -5.69
C ALA A 27 8.39 0.28 -6.45
N LEU A 28 7.10 0.20 -6.21
CA LEU A 28 6.26 -0.81 -6.85
C LEU A 28 5.33 -0.14 -7.84
N PHE A 29 5.26 -0.69 -9.04
CA PHE A 29 4.34 -0.18 -10.05
C PHE A 29 2.90 -0.54 -9.67
N ARG A 30 1.97 0.31 -10.05
CA ARG A 30 0.57 0.07 -9.70
C ARG A 30 0.04 -1.23 -10.27
N ASP A 31 0.43 -1.57 -11.49
CA ASP A 31 -0.04 -2.82 -12.10
C ASP A 31 0.48 -4.02 -11.32
N ARG A 32 1.70 -3.96 -10.86
CA ARG A 32 2.24 -5.03 -10.04
C ARG A 32 1.50 -5.16 -8.73
N ILE A 33 1.21 -4.04 -8.09
CA ILE A 33 0.45 -4.05 -6.84
C ILE A 33 -0.91 -4.68 -7.07
N TYR A 34 -1.59 -4.28 -8.14
CA TYR A 34 -2.91 -4.79 -8.42
C TYR A 34 -2.88 -6.29 -8.68
N GLU A 35 -1.94 -6.73 -9.48
CA GLU A 35 -1.84 -8.15 -9.82
C GLU A 35 -1.52 -9.00 -8.60
N GLU A 36 -0.68 -8.52 -7.71
CA GLU A 36 -0.32 -9.27 -6.52
C GLU A 36 -1.45 -9.37 -5.51
N VAL A 37 -2.23 -8.31 -5.37
CA VAL A 37 -3.25 -8.26 -4.33
C VAL A 37 -4.62 -8.70 -4.84
N TRP A 38 -4.98 -8.28 -6.03
CA TRP A 38 -6.31 -8.58 -6.58
C TRP A 38 -6.28 -9.69 -7.62
N GLY A 39 -5.19 -9.82 -8.35
CA GLY A 39 -5.12 -10.74 -9.47
C GLY A 39 -5.81 -10.16 -10.67
N GLY A 40 -5.65 -10.79 -11.80
CA GLY A 40 -6.30 -10.36 -13.02
C GLY A 40 -5.60 -9.18 -13.66
N GLU A 41 -6.27 -8.58 -14.61
CA GLU A 41 -5.68 -7.51 -15.41
C GLU A 41 -5.89 -6.16 -14.78
N TYR A 42 -4.82 -5.41 -14.72
CA TYR A 42 -4.87 -4.06 -14.17
C TYR A 42 -5.46 -3.10 -15.19
N ASP A 43 -6.40 -2.30 -14.75
CA ASP A 43 -6.99 -1.26 -15.57
C ASP A 43 -6.35 0.07 -15.17
N PRO A 44 -5.58 0.71 -16.06
CA PRO A 44 -4.90 1.96 -15.70
C PRO A 44 -5.84 3.08 -15.31
N GLU A 45 -7.10 2.99 -15.72
CA GLU A 45 -8.06 4.01 -15.34
C GLU A 45 -8.74 3.73 -14.02
N SER A 46 -8.51 2.55 -13.47
CA SER A 46 -9.10 2.19 -12.19
C SER A 46 -8.36 2.89 -11.06
N ARG A 47 -9.08 3.29 -10.05
CA ARG A 47 -8.46 3.92 -8.89
C ARG A 47 -8.42 2.99 -7.70
N THR A 48 -8.63 1.71 -7.94
CA THR A 48 -8.71 0.73 -6.87
C THR A 48 -7.46 0.73 -5.99
N VAL A 49 -6.28 0.68 -6.62
CA VAL A 49 -5.03 0.66 -5.87
C VAL A 49 -4.89 1.95 -5.05
N ASP A 50 -5.12 3.09 -5.69
CA ASP A 50 -4.94 4.38 -5.01
C ASP A 50 -5.89 4.53 -3.83
N VAL A 51 -7.13 4.14 -4.00
CA VAL A 51 -8.12 4.25 -2.93
C VAL A 51 -7.74 3.38 -1.75
N HIS A 52 -7.32 2.16 -2.01
CA HIS A 52 -6.98 1.24 -0.92
C HIS A 52 -5.70 1.69 -0.20
N ILE A 53 -4.75 2.23 -0.94
CA ILE A 53 -3.53 2.73 -0.32
C ILE A 53 -3.84 3.95 0.54
N GLN A 54 -4.72 4.84 0.08
CA GLN A 54 -5.09 6.00 0.89
C GLN A 54 -5.78 5.58 2.18
N ARG A 55 -6.65 4.59 2.10
CA ARG A 55 -7.31 4.08 3.30
C ARG A 55 -6.32 3.46 4.27
N LEU A 56 -5.39 2.68 3.75
CA LEU A 56 -4.39 2.05 4.59
C LEU A 56 -3.53 3.08 5.29
N LYS A 57 -3.09 4.10 4.56
CA LYS A 57 -2.28 5.16 5.13
C LYS A 57 -3.02 5.87 6.26
N LYS A 58 -4.30 6.12 6.04
CA LYS A 58 -5.08 6.81 7.03
C LYS A 58 -5.30 5.97 8.28
N LYS A 59 -5.60 4.71 8.09
CA LYS A 59 -5.86 3.81 9.22
C LYS A 59 -4.65 3.61 10.10
N LEU A 60 -3.47 3.51 9.50
CA LEU A 60 -2.25 3.21 10.24
C LEU A 60 -1.32 4.41 10.36
N ASP A 61 -1.80 5.57 9.93
CA ASP A 61 -1.00 6.80 10.05
C ASP A 61 0.34 6.64 9.34
N LEU A 62 0.27 6.18 8.11
CA LEU A 62 1.48 5.92 7.32
C LEU A 62 1.78 7.03 6.32
N GLU A 63 1.28 8.23 6.58
CA GLU A 63 1.64 9.39 5.78
C GLU A 63 3.14 9.60 5.92
N GLY A 64 3.82 9.75 4.87
CA GLY A 64 5.26 9.89 4.93
C GLY A 64 6.01 8.58 4.99
N VAL A 65 5.31 7.47 5.22
CA VAL A 65 5.91 6.14 5.19
C VAL A 65 5.64 5.47 3.86
N ILE A 66 4.39 5.49 3.42
CA ILE A 66 4.06 5.02 2.08
C ILE A 66 3.93 6.26 1.22
N VAL A 67 4.86 6.43 0.29
CA VAL A 67 4.93 7.65 -0.52
C VAL A 67 4.66 7.33 -1.97
N SER A 68 4.11 8.29 -2.67
CA SER A 68 3.87 8.18 -4.10
C SER A 68 5.17 8.38 -4.85
N VAL A 69 5.43 7.55 -5.83
CA VAL A 69 6.62 7.68 -6.65
C VAL A 69 6.15 8.03 -8.06
N ARG A 70 6.53 9.19 -8.52
CA ARG A 70 6.05 9.72 -9.79
C ARG A 70 6.28 8.74 -10.91
N LYS A 71 5.23 8.50 -11.68
CA LYS A 71 5.25 7.64 -12.88
C LYS A 71 5.48 6.16 -12.59
N ILE A 72 5.60 5.79 -11.34
CA ILE A 72 5.77 4.40 -10.98
C ILE A 72 4.59 3.92 -10.14
N GLY A 73 4.45 4.43 -8.96
CA GLY A 73 3.40 3.98 -8.08
C GLY A 73 3.69 4.39 -6.65
N TYR A 74 4.06 3.42 -5.84
CA TYR A 74 4.23 3.67 -4.41
C TYR A 74 5.44 2.95 -3.85
N ARG A 75 5.96 3.46 -2.76
CA ARG A 75 7.10 2.86 -2.06
C ARG A 75 6.87 3.00 -0.57
N LEU A 76 7.11 1.93 0.17
CA LEU A 76 7.10 2.01 1.62
C LEU A 76 8.52 2.28 2.07
N GLU A 77 8.72 3.41 2.71
CA GLU A 77 10.07 3.79 3.16
C GLU A 77 10.23 3.36 4.59
N ALA A 78 11.22 2.56 4.86
CA ALA A 78 11.48 2.08 6.19
C ALA A 78 12.89 2.47 6.61
N ASP A 79 13.06 2.58 7.91
CA ASP A 79 14.37 2.90 8.44
C ASP A 79 15.36 1.82 8.10
N LYS A 80 16.58 2.21 8.00
CA LYS A 80 17.62 1.29 7.70
C LYS A 80 18.14 0.57 8.89
N GLU A 81 17.77 0.98 10.02
CA GLU A 81 18.32 0.43 11.21
C GLU A 81 17.92 -0.94 11.44
#